data_98ba6e0e1b7fb12d363406d93d91020f
#
_entry.id   98ba6e0e1b7fb12d363406d93d91020f
#
_cell.length_a   1.000
_cell.length_b   1.000
_cell.length_c   1.000
_cell.angle_alpha   90.00
_cell.angle_beta   90.00
_cell.angle_gamma   90.00
#
_symmetry.space_group_name_H-M   'P 1'
#
loop_
_entity.id
_entity.type
_entity.pdbx_description
1 polymer ?
#
loop_
_entity_poly.entity_id
_entity_poly.type
_entity_poly.pdbx_seq_one_letter_code
_entity_poly.pdbx_strand_id
1 'polypeptide(L)'
;MLTEEQKTHFDTFGFLRIKKMFSYEETSTITREFDASMLEARGGKPFNGKERQTVVDWFKDRNDVKFLANDDRIHKPIEQLLGPEYITQEGNDGNYYVGNTGWHPDMGWSPNIPGGENDPEKIAGRRGRNHYVPSIKVAFYLDAVQKDTGCLRVIPGSHRNPLHDKLWSLHMDIPVNAKTLEDVPDKILDMWERDTGSRDGGERLLSDMDFNHFGLDPENIPSYPLESEPGDAVFFSHQMWHSSFGGKVGRRMFTLNFRSN
;
A
#
# COMPACT_ATOMS: atom_id res chain seq x y z
N MET A 1 9.00 17.56 10.16
CA MET A 1 8.43 16.87 11.35
C MET A 1 6.93 17.00 11.29
N LEU A 2 6.20 15.94 11.66
CA LEU A 2 4.74 15.95 11.73
C LEU A 2 4.26 16.70 12.98
N THR A 3 3.11 17.39 12.88
CA THR A 3 2.41 17.93 14.03
C THR A 3 1.67 16.83 14.78
N GLU A 4 1.19 17.11 16.00
CA GLU A 4 0.40 16.16 16.79
C GLU A 4 -0.94 15.82 16.08
N GLU A 5 -1.55 16.80 15.42
CA GLU A 5 -2.78 16.61 14.64
C GLU A 5 -2.53 15.66 13.44
N GLN A 6 -1.40 15.79 12.76
CA GLN A 6 -1.02 14.92 11.66
C GLN A 6 -0.77 13.48 12.14
N LYS A 7 -0.12 13.31 13.29
CA LYS A 7 0.07 11.98 13.90
C LYS A 7 -1.26 11.36 14.32
N THR A 8 -2.13 12.14 14.97
CA THR A 8 -3.49 11.72 15.34
C THR A 8 -4.32 11.35 14.10
N HIS A 9 -4.21 12.13 13.02
CA HIS A 9 -4.88 11.83 11.76
C HIS A 9 -4.41 10.49 11.19
N PHE A 10 -3.09 10.27 11.12
CA PHE A 10 -2.54 9.01 10.64
C PHE A 10 -2.95 7.82 11.52
N ASP A 11 -2.90 7.99 12.84
CA ASP A 11 -3.31 6.94 13.77
C ASP A 11 -4.79 6.58 13.64
N THR A 12 -5.64 7.58 13.39
CA THR A 12 -7.10 7.40 13.28
C THR A 12 -7.51 6.84 11.92
N PHE A 13 -6.97 7.40 10.84
CA PHE A 13 -7.44 7.13 9.48
C PHE A 13 -6.49 6.24 8.68
N GLY A 14 -5.22 6.06 9.12
CA GLY A 14 -4.23 5.19 8.51
C GLY A 14 -3.48 5.78 7.32
N PHE A 15 -3.67 7.05 7.01
CA PHE A 15 -2.97 7.73 5.92
C PHE A 15 -2.66 9.19 6.25
N LEU A 16 -1.71 9.77 5.50
CA LEU A 16 -1.37 11.19 5.55
C LEU A 16 -0.83 11.63 4.19
N ARG A 17 -1.29 12.76 3.66
CA ARG A 17 -0.70 13.37 2.49
C ARG A 17 0.10 14.62 2.87
N ILE A 18 1.36 14.65 2.50
CA ILE A 18 2.25 15.80 2.64
C ILE A 18 2.44 16.42 1.26
N LYS A 19 1.91 17.63 1.08
CA LYS A 19 2.02 18.35 -0.19
C LYS A 19 3.39 18.96 -0.36
N LYS A 20 3.90 18.96 -1.60
CA LYS A 20 5.15 19.62 -2.01
C LYS A 20 6.35 19.24 -1.13
N MET A 21 6.46 17.93 -0.84
CA MET A 21 7.62 17.39 -0.13
C MET A 21 8.90 17.61 -0.95
N PHE A 22 8.81 17.46 -2.26
CA PHE A 22 9.88 17.75 -3.21
C PHE A 22 9.58 19.01 -4.03
N SER A 23 10.61 19.76 -4.34
CA SER A 23 10.52 20.91 -5.26
C SER A 23 10.25 20.45 -6.70
N TYR A 24 9.93 21.39 -7.57
CA TYR A 24 9.76 21.10 -8.99
C TYR A 24 11.04 20.55 -9.62
N GLU A 25 12.20 21.11 -9.27
CA GLU A 25 13.51 20.69 -9.77
C GLU A 25 13.88 19.29 -9.32
N GLU A 26 13.65 18.98 -8.02
CA GLU A 26 13.85 17.65 -7.47
C GLU A 26 12.92 16.63 -8.15
N THR A 27 11.64 16.95 -8.27
CA THR A 27 10.65 16.09 -8.91
C THR A 27 10.97 15.84 -10.38
N SER A 28 11.46 16.87 -11.11
CA SER A 28 11.90 16.72 -12.50
C SER A 28 13.10 15.79 -12.60
N THR A 29 14.06 15.90 -11.68
CA THR A 29 15.22 15.01 -11.60
C THR A 29 14.80 13.58 -11.29
N ILE A 30 13.94 13.39 -10.29
CA ILE A 30 13.38 12.07 -9.92
C ILE A 30 12.67 11.44 -11.12
N THR A 31 11.85 12.21 -11.83
CA THR A 31 11.10 11.72 -13.00
C THR A 31 12.03 11.29 -14.13
N ARG A 32 13.05 12.08 -14.44
CA ARG A 32 14.04 11.75 -15.47
C ARG A 32 14.79 10.45 -15.15
N GLU A 33 15.28 10.32 -13.93
CA GLU A 33 16.02 9.13 -13.50
C GLU A 33 15.12 7.89 -13.41
N PHE A 34 13.87 8.09 -12.99
CA PHE A 34 12.86 7.03 -12.99
C PHE A 34 12.60 6.50 -14.41
N ASP A 35 12.31 7.40 -15.36
CA ASP A 35 12.05 7.03 -16.75
C ASP A 35 13.27 6.36 -17.41
N ALA A 36 14.49 6.81 -17.08
CA ALA A 36 15.73 6.19 -17.54
C ALA A 36 15.87 4.75 -17.00
N SER A 37 15.63 4.54 -15.69
CA SER A 37 15.64 3.20 -15.09
C SER A 37 14.63 2.25 -15.74
N MET A 38 13.41 2.74 -15.97
CA MET A 38 12.37 1.97 -16.62
C MET A 38 12.75 1.61 -18.06
N LEU A 39 13.37 2.53 -18.81
CA LEU A 39 13.83 2.30 -20.17
C LEU A 39 14.97 1.28 -20.23
N GLU A 40 15.94 1.39 -19.34
CA GLU A 40 17.07 0.45 -19.21
C GLU A 40 16.58 -0.96 -18.91
N ALA A 41 15.65 -1.11 -17.94
CA ALA A 41 15.07 -2.40 -17.60
C ALA A 41 14.30 -3.07 -18.77
N ARG A 42 13.87 -2.28 -19.76
CA ARG A 42 13.28 -2.78 -21.02
C ARG A 42 14.31 -3.00 -22.15
N GLY A 43 15.61 -2.87 -21.87
CA GLY A 43 16.66 -2.95 -22.90
C GLY A 43 16.54 -1.84 -23.95
N GLY A 44 16.15 -0.63 -23.55
CA GLY A 44 16.01 0.53 -24.44
C GLY A 44 14.73 0.54 -25.28
N LYS A 45 13.81 -0.41 -25.10
CA LYS A 45 12.56 -0.49 -25.88
C LYS A 45 11.48 0.45 -25.31
N PRO A 46 10.62 1.05 -26.14
CA PRO A 46 9.47 1.82 -25.66
C PRO A 46 8.55 0.98 -24.74
N PHE A 47 7.85 1.63 -23.81
CA PHE A 47 6.83 0.98 -22.99
C PHE A 47 5.66 0.55 -23.88
N ASN A 48 5.29 -0.74 -23.81
CA ASN A 48 4.29 -1.33 -24.71
C ASN A 48 2.84 -1.04 -24.27
N GLY A 49 2.64 -0.60 -23.02
CA GLY A 49 1.31 -0.28 -22.48
C GLY A 49 0.36 -1.46 -22.27
N LYS A 50 0.83 -2.70 -22.39
CA LYS A 50 -0.01 -3.89 -22.27
C LYS A 50 -0.03 -4.43 -20.83
N GLU A 51 1.10 -4.38 -20.15
CA GLU A 51 1.30 -4.91 -18.81
C GLU A 51 1.99 -3.88 -17.93
N ARG A 52 1.71 -3.93 -16.63
CA ARG A 52 2.43 -3.13 -15.62
C ARG A 52 3.90 -3.49 -15.69
N GLN A 53 4.76 -2.48 -15.74
CA GLN A 53 6.18 -2.66 -15.54
C GLN A 53 6.56 -2.26 -14.11
N THR A 54 7.34 -3.12 -13.44
CA THR A 54 7.88 -2.85 -12.12
C THR A 54 9.41 -2.97 -12.15
N VAL A 55 10.10 -2.00 -11.54
CA VAL A 55 11.53 -2.07 -11.23
C VAL A 55 11.70 -1.83 -9.74
N VAL A 56 12.24 -2.82 -9.04
CA VAL A 56 12.46 -2.76 -7.59
C VAL A 56 13.74 -1.98 -7.30
N ASP A 57 13.70 -1.13 -6.27
CA ASP A 57 14.85 -0.34 -5.79
C ASP A 57 15.56 0.48 -6.88
N TRP A 58 14.80 0.95 -7.84
CA TRP A 58 15.22 1.62 -9.08
C TRP A 58 16.19 2.80 -8.88
N PHE A 59 16.19 3.42 -7.70
CA PHE A 59 16.97 4.62 -7.37
C PHE A 59 18.33 4.32 -6.74
N LYS A 60 18.58 3.09 -6.25
CA LYS A 60 19.77 2.76 -5.44
C LYS A 60 21.10 3.06 -6.15
N ASP A 61 21.18 2.75 -7.44
CA ASP A 61 22.40 2.90 -8.25
C ASP A 61 22.42 4.22 -9.06
N ARG A 62 21.54 5.18 -8.72
CA ARG A 62 21.39 6.46 -9.44
C ARG A 62 21.81 7.64 -8.58
N ASN A 63 22.99 8.20 -8.88
CA ASN A 63 23.62 9.24 -8.05
C ASN A 63 22.71 10.45 -7.78
N ASP A 64 21.89 10.86 -8.77
CA ASP A 64 21.05 12.03 -8.66
C ASP A 64 19.83 11.86 -7.77
N VAL A 65 19.44 10.60 -7.47
CA VAL A 65 18.22 10.28 -6.70
C VAL A 65 18.44 9.30 -5.56
N LYS A 66 19.65 8.79 -5.35
CA LYS A 66 19.95 7.91 -4.21
C LYS A 66 19.67 8.53 -2.85
N PHE A 67 19.55 9.87 -2.77
CA PHE A 67 19.16 10.58 -1.56
C PHE A 67 17.79 10.13 -1.02
N LEU A 68 16.89 9.65 -1.89
CA LEU A 68 15.57 9.14 -1.52
C LEU A 68 15.64 8.05 -0.43
N ALA A 69 16.74 7.28 -0.41
CA ALA A 69 16.95 6.25 0.59
C ALA A 69 17.15 6.77 2.03
N ASN A 70 17.53 8.05 2.18
CA ASN A 70 17.91 8.61 3.49
C ASN A 70 17.43 10.07 3.67
N ASP A 71 16.41 10.50 2.93
CA ASP A 71 15.91 11.88 3.02
C ASP A 71 15.17 12.12 4.33
N ASP A 72 15.62 13.08 5.11
CA ASP A 72 15.02 13.49 6.38
C ASP A 72 13.53 13.84 6.27
N ARG A 73 13.10 14.36 5.12
CA ARG A 73 11.69 14.71 4.88
C ARG A 73 10.79 13.47 4.87
N ILE A 74 11.36 12.31 4.56
CA ILE A 74 10.69 11.01 4.58
C ILE A 74 10.92 10.32 5.93
N HIS A 75 12.19 10.22 6.34
CA HIS A 75 12.58 9.40 7.48
C HIS A 75 12.12 9.97 8.84
N LYS A 76 12.13 11.29 9.03
CA LYS A 76 11.61 11.89 10.28
C LYS A 76 10.12 11.66 10.51
N PRO A 77 9.21 11.82 9.52
CA PRO A 77 7.84 11.37 9.65
C PRO A 77 7.70 9.88 9.98
N ILE A 78 8.47 9.02 9.33
CA ILE A 78 8.46 7.57 9.59
C ILE A 78 8.88 7.27 11.04
N GLU A 79 9.97 7.88 11.52
CA GLU A 79 10.42 7.74 12.91
C GLU A 79 9.34 8.17 13.90
N GLN A 80 8.62 9.26 13.61
CA GLN A 80 7.53 9.74 14.47
C GLN A 80 6.32 8.80 14.50
N LEU A 81 6.06 8.06 13.41
CA LEU A 81 4.92 7.16 13.28
C LEU A 81 5.21 5.72 13.71
N LEU A 82 6.42 5.22 13.46
CA LEU A 82 6.83 3.84 13.74
C LEU A 82 7.75 3.68 14.95
N GLY A 83 8.32 4.79 15.44
CA GLY A 83 9.35 4.79 16.49
C GLY A 83 10.77 4.83 15.93
N PRO A 84 11.79 5.07 16.80
CA PRO A 84 13.17 5.34 16.37
C PRO A 84 13.91 4.11 15.82
N GLU A 85 13.43 2.91 16.12
CA GLU A 85 14.04 1.65 15.68
C GLU A 85 13.33 1.03 14.46
N TYR A 86 12.68 1.86 13.62
CA TYR A 86 12.03 1.35 12.41
C TYR A 86 13.04 0.79 11.41
N ILE A 87 12.56 -0.11 10.56
CA ILE A 87 13.36 -0.78 9.53
C ILE A 87 12.89 -0.29 8.16
N THR A 88 13.83 0.13 7.31
CA THR A 88 13.58 0.32 5.89
C THR A 88 13.52 -1.05 5.22
N GLN A 89 12.41 -1.36 4.57
CA GLN A 89 12.22 -2.62 3.88
C GLN A 89 12.84 -2.57 2.47
N GLU A 90 13.24 -3.73 1.97
CA GLU A 90 13.53 -3.92 0.56
C GLU A 90 12.22 -4.04 -0.25
N GLY A 91 12.33 -3.95 -1.57
CA GLY A 91 11.16 -4.07 -2.45
C GLY A 91 10.45 -2.74 -2.69
N ASN A 92 11.21 -1.65 -2.79
CA ASN A 92 10.69 -0.33 -3.12
C ASN A 92 10.36 -0.26 -4.62
N ASP A 93 9.09 -0.35 -4.92
CA ASP A 93 8.59 -0.48 -6.29
C ASP A 93 8.61 0.85 -7.05
N GLY A 94 9.21 0.85 -8.25
CA GLY A 94 8.93 1.83 -9.29
C GLY A 94 8.03 1.21 -10.36
N ASN A 95 6.95 1.90 -10.72
CA ASN A 95 5.93 1.32 -11.59
C ASN A 95 5.49 2.24 -12.74
N TYR A 96 5.38 1.65 -13.93
CA TYR A 96 4.46 2.10 -14.98
C TYR A 96 3.19 1.27 -14.90
N TYR A 97 2.08 1.90 -14.53
CA TYR A 97 0.80 1.22 -14.39
C TYR A 97 0.05 1.10 -15.70
N VAL A 98 -0.78 0.06 -15.78
CA VAL A 98 -1.75 -0.14 -16.85
C VAL A 98 -3.09 -0.48 -16.20
N GLY A 99 -4.13 0.29 -16.49
CA GLY A 99 -5.48 0.04 -15.98
C GLY A 99 -5.67 0.30 -14.48
N ASN A 100 -6.70 -0.33 -13.97
CA ASN A 100 -7.12 -0.22 -12.57
C ASN A 100 -6.35 -1.18 -11.66
N THR A 101 -6.27 -0.83 -10.38
CA THR A 101 -5.89 -1.75 -9.31
C THR A 101 -7.09 -1.90 -8.38
N GLY A 102 -7.62 -3.10 -8.25
CA GLY A 102 -8.78 -3.38 -7.39
C GLY A 102 -8.47 -3.24 -5.90
N TRP A 103 -9.49 -3.40 -5.06
CA TRP A 103 -9.35 -3.28 -3.62
C TRP A 103 -8.47 -4.38 -3.03
N HIS A 104 -7.50 -4.01 -2.21
CA HIS A 104 -6.62 -4.92 -1.48
C HIS A 104 -5.89 -4.19 -0.35
N PRO A 105 -5.44 -4.87 0.69
CA PRO A 105 -4.34 -4.43 1.54
C PRO A 105 -3.02 -4.94 0.96
N ASP A 106 -1.93 -4.22 1.16
CA ASP A 106 -0.58 -4.71 0.77
C ASP A 106 -0.07 -5.81 1.71
N MET A 107 -0.45 -5.69 2.98
CA MET A 107 -0.15 -6.68 4.01
C MET A 107 -1.43 -6.90 4.82
N GLY A 108 -1.77 -8.16 5.01
CA GLY A 108 -2.77 -8.53 5.98
C GLY A 108 -2.27 -8.35 7.42
N TRP A 109 -3.10 -8.68 8.37
CA TRP A 109 -2.69 -8.85 9.76
C TRP A 109 -1.74 -10.03 9.82
N SER A 110 -0.51 -9.80 10.26
CA SER A 110 0.54 -10.79 10.15
C SER A 110 0.27 -12.04 10.96
N PRO A 111 0.47 -13.23 10.38
CA PRO A 111 0.17 -14.48 11.06
C PRO A 111 1.17 -14.80 12.15
N ASN A 112 0.70 -15.67 13.05
CA ASN A 112 1.49 -16.37 14.04
C ASN A 112 2.40 -17.40 13.38
N ILE A 113 3.56 -16.99 12.87
CA ILE A 113 4.59 -17.96 12.48
C ILE A 113 5.51 -18.18 13.68
N PRO A 114 5.42 -19.34 14.38
CA PRO A 114 6.29 -19.62 15.51
C PRO A 114 7.76 -19.48 15.12
N GLY A 115 8.52 -18.66 15.87
CA GLY A 115 9.93 -18.38 15.60
C GLY A 115 10.21 -17.38 14.47
N GLY A 116 9.19 -16.94 13.73
CA GLY A 116 9.32 -15.89 12.70
C GLY A 116 9.45 -14.48 13.29
N GLU A 117 9.70 -13.49 12.43
CA GLU A 117 9.76 -12.09 12.84
C GLU A 117 8.43 -11.59 13.43
N ASN A 118 7.33 -12.21 13.03
CA ASN A 118 5.96 -11.95 13.46
C ASN A 118 5.47 -12.93 14.53
N ASP A 119 6.38 -13.62 15.22
CA ASP A 119 6.05 -14.51 16.32
C ASP A 119 5.25 -13.76 17.39
N PRO A 120 4.05 -14.26 17.77
CA PRO A 120 3.21 -13.66 18.79
C PRO A 120 3.94 -13.37 20.10
N GLU A 121 4.86 -14.25 20.51
CA GLU A 121 5.63 -14.06 21.74
C GLU A 121 6.62 -12.89 21.61
N LYS A 122 7.17 -12.67 20.41
CA LYS A 122 8.06 -11.53 20.12
C LYS A 122 7.30 -10.21 20.04
N ILE A 123 6.04 -10.25 19.57
CA ILE A 123 5.21 -9.06 19.34
C ILE A 123 4.30 -8.76 20.54
N ALA A 124 3.92 -9.76 21.34
CA ALA A 124 2.95 -9.66 22.44
C ALA A 124 3.30 -8.62 23.51
N GLY A 125 4.59 -8.33 23.68
CA GLY A 125 5.04 -7.26 24.57
C GLY A 125 4.79 -5.85 24.04
N ARG A 126 4.42 -5.69 22.77
CA ARG A 126 4.32 -4.39 22.11
C ARG A 126 2.88 -3.89 21.90
N ARG A 127 1.90 -4.74 21.59
CA ARG A 127 0.54 -4.28 21.25
C ARG A 127 -0.62 -5.24 21.55
N GLY A 128 -0.46 -6.23 22.42
CA GLY A 128 -1.54 -7.16 22.75
C GLY A 128 -1.79 -8.23 21.68
N ARG A 129 -2.87 -8.98 21.82
CA ARG A 129 -3.13 -10.24 21.09
C ARG A 129 -3.40 -10.12 19.59
N ASN A 130 -3.38 -8.94 19.02
CA ASN A 130 -3.57 -8.73 17.59
C ASN A 130 -2.19 -8.52 16.96
N HIS A 131 -1.75 -9.47 16.16
CA HIS A 131 -0.43 -9.58 15.56
C HIS A 131 -0.16 -8.53 14.47
N TYR A 132 -0.28 -7.27 14.82
CA TYR A 132 -0.11 -6.16 13.93
C TYR A 132 1.34 -5.64 14.04
N VAL A 133 2.11 -5.77 12.97
CA VAL A 133 3.38 -5.04 12.82
C VAL A 133 3.09 -3.75 12.08
N PRO A 134 3.19 -2.58 12.75
CA PRO A 134 2.99 -1.31 12.07
C PRO A 134 3.97 -1.19 10.90
N SER A 135 3.43 -0.99 9.73
CA SER A 135 4.21 -0.78 8.52
C SER A 135 3.59 0.32 7.66
N ILE A 136 4.43 1.08 7.00
CA ILE A 136 4.03 2.25 6.23
C ILE A 136 4.64 2.17 4.85
N LYS A 137 3.81 2.39 3.85
CA LYS A 137 4.22 2.65 2.48
C LYS A 137 4.13 4.16 2.23
N VAL A 138 5.17 4.72 1.63
CA VAL A 138 5.18 6.10 1.16
C VAL A 138 5.15 6.07 -0.36
N ALA A 139 4.06 6.54 -0.95
CA ALA A 139 3.88 6.59 -2.40
C ALA A 139 4.11 8.00 -2.93
N PHE A 140 4.80 8.05 -4.07
CA PHE A 140 5.10 9.26 -4.82
C PHE A 140 4.61 9.11 -6.26
N TYR A 141 3.67 9.95 -6.64
CA TYR A 141 3.21 10.03 -8.02
C TYR A 141 4.08 11.01 -8.81
N LEU A 142 4.53 10.59 -9.98
CA LEU A 142 5.30 11.42 -10.91
C LEU A 142 4.41 12.04 -12.01
N ASP A 143 3.13 11.71 -11.99
CA ASP A 143 2.07 12.32 -12.77
C ASP A 143 1.01 12.88 -11.83
N ALA A 144 0.36 13.99 -12.21
CA ALA A 144 -0.82 14.48 -11.48
C ALA A 144 -1.94 13.45 -11.55
N VAL A 145 -2.50 13.10 -10.39
CA VAL A 145 -3.56 12.10 -10.28
C VAL A 145 -4.73 12.61 -9.47
N GLN A 146 -5.92 12.35 -9.97
CA GLN A 146 -7.20 12.71 -9.37
C GLN A 146 -8.05 11.45 -9.17
N LYS A 147 -9.22 11.62 -8.57
CA LYS A 147 -10.15 10.53 -8.25
C LYS A 147 -10.34 9.56 -9.42
N ASP A 148 -10.54 10.06 -10.63
CA ASP A 148 -10.86 9.25 -11.80
C ASP A 148 -9.69 9.13 -12.80
N THR A 149 -8.48 9.50 -12.39
CA THR A 149 -7.25 9.40 -13.17
C THR A 149 -6.18 8.58 -12.49
N GLY A 150 -6.57 7.75 -11.50
CA GLY A 150 -5.71 6.74 -10.90
C GLY A 150 -4.99 7.17 -9.63
N CYS A 151 -5.51 8.13 -8.87
CA CYS A 151 -4.98 8.35 -7.52
C CYS A 151 -5.25 7.14 -6.62
N LEU A 152 -4.49 7.04 -5.53
CA LEU A 152 -4.80 6.10 -4.48
C LEU A 152 -6.15 6.46 -3.84
N ARG A 153 -7.06 5.50 -3.75
CA ARG A 153 -8.28 5.59 -2.96
C ARG A 153 -8.13 4.70 -1.74
N VAL A 154 -8.51 5.19 -0.58
CA VAL A 154 -8.39 4.45 0.68
C VAL A 154 -9.74 4.39 1.39
N ILE A 155 -9.98 3.34 2.14
CA ILE A 155 -11.10 3.28 3.09
C ILE A 155 -10.56 3.72 4.46
N PRO A 156 -10.87 4.94 4.93
CA PRO A 156 -10.28 5.47 6.16
C PRO A 156 -10.56 4.57 7.36
N GLY A 157 -9.52 4.33 8.17
CA GLY A 157 -9.60 3.46 9.36
C GLY A 157 -9.55 1.97 9.09
N SER A 158 -9.52 1.55 7.80
CA SER A 158 -9.50 0.13 7.41
C SER A 158 -8.19 -0.59 7.69
N HIS A 159 -7.17 0.10 8.16
CA HIS A 159 -5.91 -0.49 8.63
C HIS A 159 -6.05 -1.16 10.00
N ARG A 160 -7.23 -1.11 10.62
CA ARG A 160 -7.50 -1.66 11.96
C ARG A 160 -8.74 -2.54 11.97
N ASN A 161 -8.68 -3.58 12.81
CA ASN A 161 -9.85 -4.40 13.10
C ASN A 161 -10.85 -3.67 14.01
N PRO A 162 -12.15 -3.97 13.90
CA PRO A 162 -12.77 -5.02 13.07
C PRO A 162 -13.04 -4.61 11.61
N LEU A 163 -12.79 -3.35 11.22
CA LEU A 163 -13.12 -2.90 9.87
C LEU A 163 -12.26 -3.60 8.80
N HIS A 164 -10.97 -3.82 9.08
CA HIS A 164 -10.07 -4.51 8.16
C HIS A 164 -10.65 -5.86 7.70
N ASP A 165 -11.05 -6.70 8.65
CA ASP A 165 -11.54 -8.03 8.36
C ASP A 165 -12.88 -8.02 7.62
N LYS A 166 -13.77 -7.08 7.94
CA LYS A 166 -15.05 -6.93 7.26
C LYS A 166 -14.97 -6.55 5.78
N LEU A 167 -13.82 -6.07 5.33
CA LEU A 167 -13.62 -5.63 3.96
C LEU A 167 -13.02 -6.71 3.04
N TRP A 168 -12.73 -7.90 3.56
CA TRP A 168 -12.10 -8.97 2.76
C TRP A 168 -12.92 -9.36 1.51
N SER A 169 -14.23 -9.24 1.55
CA SER A 169 -15.10 -9.46 0.38
C SER A 169 -14.81 -8.50 -0.79
N LEU A 170 -14.12 -7.39 -0.55
CA LEU A 170 -13.70 -6.46 -1.59
C LEU A 170 -12.40 -6.86 -2.28
N HIS A 171 -11.69 -7.89 -1.79
CA HIS A 171 -10.39 -8.24 -2.34
C HIS A 171 -10.49 -8.49 -3.85
N MET A 172 -9.60 -7.88 -4.61
CA MET A 172 -9.61 -7.89 -6.08
C MET A 172 -9.58 -9.29 -6.71
N ASP A 173 -9.06 -10.27 -5.99
CA ASP A 173 -8.98 -11.67 -6.44
C ASP A 173 -10.23 -12.48 -6.09
N ILE A 174 -11.22 -11.93 -5.35
CA ILE A 174 -12.48 -12.59 -5.06
C ILE A 174 -13.50 -12.23 -6.14
N PRO A 175 -14.11 -13.24 -6.81
CA PRO A 175 -15.15 -12.96 -7.80
C PRO A 175 -16.32 -12.18 -7.21
N VAL A 176 -16.81 -11.17 -7.93
CA VAL A 176 -17.95 -10.33 -7.47
C VAL A 176 -19.23 -11.15 -7.21
N ASN A 177 -19.36 -12.29 -7.85
CA ASN A 177 -20.49 -13.22 -7.69
C ASN A 177 -20.21 -14.39 -6.74
N ALA A 178 -19.07 -14.39 -6.03
CA ALA A 178 -18.77 -15.40 -5.03
C ALA A 178 -19.87 -15.46 -3.96
N LYS A 179 -20.30 -16.68 -3.60
CA LYS A 179 -21.35 -16.93 -2.61
C LYS A 179 -20.93 -17.91 -1.54
N THR A 180 -19.87 -18.66 -1.81
CA THR A 180 -19.35 -19.71 -0.93
C THR A 180 -17.82 -19.64 -0.89
N LEU A 181 -17.20 -20.34 0.05
CA LEU A 181 -15.74 -20.45 0.10
C LEU A 181 -15.15 -21.13 -1.13
N GLU A 182 -15.91 -22.02 -1.77
CA GLU A 182 -15.50 -22.69 -3.01
C GLU A 182 -15.31 -21.68 -4.17
N ASP A 183 -15.99 -20.53 -4.08
CA ASP A 183 -15.85 -19.45 -5.05
C ASP A 183 -14.63 -18.57 -4.77
N VAL A 184 -13.98 -18.72 -3.60
CA VAL A 184 -12.82 -17.92 -3.20
C VAL A 184 -11.54 -18.64 -3.62
N PRO A 185 -10.61 -17.97 -4.34
CA PRO A 185 -9.34 -18.58 -4.72
C PRO A 185 -8.53 -19.06 -3.51
N ASP A 186 -7.91 -20.24 -3.61
CA ASP A 186 -7.07 -20.83 -2.56
C ASP A 186 -6.03 -19.86 -2.02
N LYS A 187 -5.41 -19.07 -2.90
CA LYS A 187 -4.45 -18.02 -2.52
C LYS A 187 -5.03 -17.04 -1.50
N ILE A 188 -6.29 -16.66 -1.63
CA ILE A 188 -6.98 -15.75 -0.71
C ILE A 188 -7.30 -16.46 0.59
N LEU A 189 -7.74 -17.72 0.51
CA LEU A 189 -7.96 -18.55 1.69
C LEU A 189 -6.67 -18.78 2.48
N ASP A 190 -5.55 -18.99 1.80
CA ASP A 190 -4.21 -19.12 2.43
C ASP A 190 -3.76 -17.81 3.08
N MET A 191 -4.06 -16.66 2.47
CA MET A 191 -3.79 -15.35 3.08
C MET A 191 -4.65 -15.14 4.31
N TRP A 192 -5.94 -15.47 4.23
CA TRP A 192 -6.86 -15.40 5.35
C TRP A 192 -6.44 -16.33 6.49
N GLU A 193 -6.10 -17.60 6.19
CA GLU A 193 -5.61 -18.56 7.18
C GLU A 193 -4.36 -18.06 7.89
N ARG A 194 -3.43 -17.46 7.13
CA ARG A 194 -2.25 -16.79 7.71
C ARG A 194 -2.62 -15.66 8.65
N ASP A 195 -3.59 -14.83 8.28
CA ASP A 195 -3.97 -13.65 9.03
C ASP A 195 -4.80 -13.96 10.28
N THR A 196 -5.58 -15.03 10.25
CA THR A 196 -6.49 -15.40 11.34
C THR A 196 -6.01 -16.59 12.19
N GLY A 197 -5.01 -17.31 11.71
CA GLY A 197 -4.45 -18.50 12.39
C GLY A 197 -5.33 -19.75 12.27
N SER A 198 -6.39 -19.75 11.46
CA SER A 198 -7.31 -20.88 11.32
C SER A 198 -7.94 -20.96 9.94
N ARG A 199 -7.83 -22.14 9.31
CA ARG A 199 -8.59 -22.47 8.11
C ARG A 199 -10.08 -22.68 8.42
N ASP A 200 -10.41 -23.06 9.67
CA ASP A 200 -11.79 -23.12 10.18
C ASP A 200 -12.41 -21.72 10.35
N GLY A 201 -11.61 -20.68 10.21
CA GLY A 201 -12.07 -19.32 9.96
C GLY A 201 -12.92 -19.17 8.69
N GLY A 202 -13.00 -20.21 7.85
CA GLY A 202 -13.85 -20.24 6.67
C GLY A 202 -15.33 -20.01 6.98
N GLU A 203 -15.88 -20.59 8.03
CA GLU A 203 -17.25 -20.27 8.47
C GLU A 203 -17.36 -18.84 8.99
N ARG A 204 -16.31 -18.33 9.63
CA ARG A 204 -16.23 -16.96 10.09
C ARG A 204 -15.98 -15.99 8.94
N LEU A 205 -15.16 -16.36 7.96
CA LEU A 205 -15.00 -15.63 6.71
C LEU A 205 -16.36 -15.48 6.02
N LEU A 206 -17.15 -16.56 5.92
CA LEU A 206 -18.48 -16.55 5.32
C LEU A 206 -19.51 -15.77 6.15
N SER A 207 -19.42 -15.79 7.48
CA SER A 207 -20.32 -15.03 8.35
C SER A 207 -19.96 -13.57 8.47
N ASP A 208 -18.67 -13.25 8.37
CA ASP A 208 -18.14 -11.90 8.48
C ASP A 208 -17.92 -11.27 7.10
N MET A 209 -17.68 -12.07 6.05
CA MET A 209 -17.79 -11.68 4.65
C MET A 209 -19.23 -11.86 4.20
N ASP A 210 -19.96 -10.82 4.22
CA ASP A 210 -21.16 -10.74 3.45
C ASP A 210 -20.72 -10.59 1.98
N PHE A 211 -20.60 -11.66 1.26
CA PHE A 211 -20.26 -11.68 -0.14
C PHE A 211 -21.17 -10.71 -0.90
N ASN A 212 -20.58 -9.72 -1.51
CA ASN A 212 -21.30 -8.68 -2.25
C ASN A 212 -22.13 -7.72 -1.38
N HIS A 213 -21.66 -7.44 -0.18
CA HIS A 213 -22.25 -6.54 0.78
C HIS A 213 -22.78 -5.26 0.30
N PHE A 214 -22.02 -4.69 -0.61
CA PHE A 214 -22.28 -3.31 -0.89
C PHE A 214 -23.23 -3.14 -2.07
N GLY A 215 -23.45 -4.19 -2.88
CA GLY A 215 -24.22 -4.09 -4.13
C GLY A 215 -23.71 -2.97 -5.04
N LEU A 216 -22.45 -2.57 -4.86
CA LEU A 216 -21.81 -1.48 -5.55
C LEU A 216 -20.66 -2.01 -6.42
N ASP A 217 -20.49 -1.40 -7.58
CA ASP A 217 -19.29 -1.60 -8.36
C ASP A 217 -18.05 -1.21 -7.54
N PRO A 218 -16.90 -1.87 -7.72
CA PRO A 218 -15.67 -1.55 -6.97
C PRO A 218 -15.29 -0.07 -6.99
N GLU A 219 -15.55 0.62 -8.08
CA GLU A 219 -15.28 2.05 -8.24
C GLU A 219 -16.19 2.95 -7.39
N ASN A 220 -17.35 2.43 -6.99
CA ASN A 220 -18.38 3.17 -6.23
C ASN A 220 -18.32 2.89 -4.72
N ILE A 221 -17.39 2.04 -4.27
CA ILE A 221 -17.17 1.81 -2.83
C ILE A 221 -16.81 3.14 -2.15
N PRO A 222 -17.49 3.49 -1.03
CA PRO A 222 -17.19 4.69 -0.28
C PRO A 222 -15.74 4.75 0.16
N SER A 223 -15.00 5.71 -0.34
CA SER A 223 -13.56 5.83 -0.14
C SER A 223 -13.08 7.26 -0.28
N TYR A 224 -11.91 7.55 0.28
CA TYR A 224 -11.28 8.86 0.20
C TYR A 224 -10.21 8.85 -0.90
N PRO A 225 -10.31 9.72 -1.92
CA PRO A 225 -9.30 9.83 -2.97
C PRO A 225 -8.12 10.68 -2.47
N LEU A 226 -6.92 10.12 -2.55
CA LEU A 226 -5.67 10.81 -2.25
C LEU A 226 -5.10 11.43 -3.53
N GLU A 227 -5.81 12.43 -4.05
CA GLU A 227 -5.38 13.19 -5.22
C GLU A 227 -4.02 13.82 -4.95
N SER A 228 -3.09 13.69 -5.88
CA SER A 228 -1.69 14.08 -5.69
C SER A 228 -1.10 14.73 -6.93
N GLU A 229 -0.29 15.75 -6.69
CA GLU A 229 0.56 16.36 -7.69
C GLU A 229 2.00 15.81 -7.60
N PRO A 230 2.78 15.85 -8.69
CA PRO A 230 4.21 15.54 -8.62
C PRO A 230 4.91 16.35 -7.53
N GLY A 231 5.64 15.65 -6.65
CA GLY A 231 6.28 16.25 -5.47
C GLY A 231 5.50 16.07 -4.17
N ASP A 232 4.22 15.65 -4.20
CA ASP A 232 3.49 15.23 -3.02
C ASP A 232 3.94 13.83 -2.56
N ALA A 233 3.82 13.55 -1.26
CA ALA A 233 4.03 12.24 -0.67
C ALA A 233 2.77 11.74 0.04
N VAL A 234 2.41 10.48 -0.21
CA VAL A 234 1.28 9.81 0.45
C VAL A 234 1.81 8.72 1.36
N PHE A 235 1.70 8.91 2.66
CA PHE A 235 2.00 7.92 3.68
C PHE A 235 0.74 7.14 3.98
N PHE A 236 0.80 5.81 3.94
CA PHE A 236 -0.34 4.98 4.33
C PHE A 236 0.11 3.65 4.94
N SER A 237 -0.72 3.12 5.84
CA SER A 237 -0.48 1.81 6.44
C SER A 237 -0.58 0.71 5.37
N HIS A 238 0.35 -0.26 5.36
CA HIS A 238 0.28 -1.42 4.48
C HIS A 238 -1.01 -2.25 4.66
N GLN A 239 -1.62 -2.20 5.84
CA GLN A 239 -2.89 -2.86 6.14
C GLN A 239 -4.12 -2.09 5.66
N MET A 240 -3.93 -0.90 5.12
CA MET A 240 -5.02 -0.07 4.59
C MET A 240 -5.65 -0.72 3.35
N TRP A 241 -6.97 -0.86 3.34
CA TRP A 241 -7.70 -1.19 2.12
C TRP A 241 -7.63 -0.03 1.15
N HIS A 242 -7.05 -0.29 0.00
CA HIS A 242 -6.84 0.71 -1.03
C HIS A 242 -7.04 0.17 -2.44
N SER A 243 -7.23 1.07 -3.38
CA SER A 243 -7.45 0.80 -4.79
C SER A 243 -7.03 1.99 -5.65
N SER A 244 -7.10 1.83 -6.96
CA SER A 244 -6.84 2.91 -7.93
C SER A 244 -7.64 2.65 -9.21
N PHE A 245 -8.42 3.63 -9.65
CA PHE A 245 -9.28 3.51 -10.81
C PHE A 245 -9.04 4.64 -11.82
N GLY A 246 -9.30 4.38 -13.10
CA GLY A 246 -9.28 5.38 -14.18
C GLY A 246 -7.90 5.86 -14.61
N GLY A 247 -6.80 5.21 -14.16
CA GLY A 247 -5.45 5.64 -14.49
C GLY A 247 -5.10 5.45 -15.96
N LYS A 248 -4.43 6.46 -16.56
CA LYS A 248 -3.89 6.33 -17.92
C LYS A 248 -2.78 5.28 -17.97
N VAL A 249 -2.62 4.67 -19.14
CA VAL A 249 -1.50 3.76 -19.44
C VAL A 249 -0.17 4.49 -19.30
N GLY A 250 0.78 3.89 -18.54
CA GLY A 250 2.09 4.47 -18.29
C GLY A 250 2.11 5.50 -17.15
N ARG A 251 1.06 5.57 -16.32
CA ARG A 251 1.08 6.35 -15.08
C ARG A 251 2.22 5.91 -14.18
N ARG A 252 3.00 6.87 -13.70
CA ARG A 252 4.24 6.65 -12.97
C ARG A 252 4.04 6.83 -11.48
N MET A 253 4.51 5.86 -10.72
CA MET A 253 4.54 5.93 -9.26
C MET A 253 5.72 5.11 -8.73
N PHE A 254 6.31 5.54 -7.63
CA PHE A 254 7.22 4.70 -6.86
C PHE A 254 6.85 4.73 -5.39
N THR A 255 7.35 3.74 -4.65
CA THR A 255 7.09 3.59 -3.22
C THR A 255 8.37 3.38 -2.44
N LEU A 256 8.33 3.75 -1.16
CA LEU A 256 9.31 3.38 -0.14
C LEU A 256 8.57 2.69 1.00
N ASN A 257 9.15 1.60 1.52
CA ASN A 257 8.50 0.72 2.48
C ASN A 257 9.24 0.71 3.82
N PHE A 258 8.49 0.84 4.92
CA PHE A 258 9.01 0.91 6.28
C PHE A 258 8.16 0.06 7.21
N ARG A 259 8.79 -0.51 8.26
CA ARG A 259 8.06 -1.21 9.33
C ARG A 259 8.67 -0.91 10.69
N SER A 260 7.92 -1.10 11.76
CA SER A 260 8.50 -1.14 13.10
C SER A 260 9.39 -2.38 13.26
N ASN A 261 10.43 -2.25 14.04
CA ASN A 261 11.31 -3.36 14.40
C ASN A 261 10.62 -4.34 15.34
#